data_01a72461ae7c2fcdb5d5dbb9ae4f904f
#
_entry.id   01a72461ae7c2fcdb5d5dbb9ae4f904f
#
_cell.length_a   1.000
_cell.length_b   1.000
_cell.length_c   1.000
_cell.angle_alpha   90.00
_cell.angle_beta   90.00
_cell.angle_gamma   90.00
#
_symmetry.space_group_name_H-M   'P 1'
#
loop_
_entity.id
_entity.type
_entity.pdbx_description
1 polymer ?
#
loop_
_entity_poly.entity_id
_entity_poly.type
_entity_poly.pdbx_seq_one_letter_code
_entity_poly.pdbx_strand_id
1 'polypeptide(L)'
;MKAFQLGAFILCGLLFCSSVGCQKFNLLRSQSPEKQDDEIESLKDFEKEKDAAIEKEFETKVETPMIGDYASFAGLNYVLLQGVGLVVGLDGTGGDPPPSAYREVLADDMRRRGIADPETILRSPDTALVVIQALMPPMIRKGESFDIDVRVPEGDTTTSLNGGWLLETDLSEAAIIPGQGVLKGHVLARAKGPVMITTGEGKTENTGLRVRGKILGGGISKKDRNLRVQLRSDFRSVRQSRRIATKIGERFFAYNRSGLREPLAKALTDQTIELKVLDTYKDNFPRYLQVIRNIAFRESNVAKHVRMEKLKTQLLDPDTAESAALQLEAIGNEAIPILRTGLKHPDDFVRFNAAVALAYLGQAEAIPALGEAAINERAFRVYALAALSTIDDAETHLLLRDLTNAKP
;
A
#
# COMPACT_ATOMS: atom_id res chain seq x y z
N MET A 1 -16.95 4.20 53.10
CA MET A 1 -17.77 3.15 53.79
C MET A 1 -17.67 1.85 52.99
N LYS A 2 -17.20 0.81 53.69
CA LYS A 2 -17.21 -0.64 53.42
C LYS A 2 -16.39 -1.05 52.18
N ALA A 3 -15.18 -1.57 52.19
CA ALA A 3 -14.43 -2.55 53.05
C ALA A 3 -14.83 -4.01 52.78
N PHE A 4 -13.76 -4.80 52.55
CA PHE A 4 -13.57 -6.22 52.85
C PHE A 4 -14.16 -7.24 51.86
N GLN A 5 -13.47 -8.35 51.47
CA GLN A 5 -12.48 -9.31 52.05
C GLN A 5 -11.86 -10.07 50.90
N LEU A 6 -10.62 -10.28 50.73
CA LEU A 6 -9.60 -11.19 51.31
C LEU A 6 -10.13 -12.61 51.66
N GLY A 7 -9.54 -13.59 51.00
CA GLY A 7 -9.68 -15.02 51.29
C GLY A 7 -8.59 -15.83 50.62
N ALA A 8 -7.45 -15.92 51.27
CA ALA A 8 -6.38 -16.86 51.00
C ALA A 8 -6.80 -18.28 51.42
N PHE A 9 -6.41 -19.31 50.65
CA PHE A 9 -6.25 -20.66 51.16
C PHE A 9 -4.93 -21.22 50.68
N ILE A 10 -4.08 -21.34 51.68
CA ILE A 10 -2.76 -21.98 51.69
C ILE A 10 -2.93 -23.37 52.25
N LEU A 11 -2.17 -24.31 51.69
CA LEU A 11 -1.57 -25.51 52.34
C LEU A 11 -2.47 -26.52 53.02
N CYS A 12 -2.44 -27.72 52.54
CA CYS A 12 -2.19 -28.98 53.29
C CYS A 12 -2.39 -30.14 52.32
N GLY A 13 -1.43 -30.94 52.09
CA GLY A 13 -1.11 -32.15 52.73
C GLY A 13 -0.08 -33.01 52.02
N LEU A 14 1.07 -32.92 52.48
CA LEU A 14 2.05 -34.02 52.44
C LEU A 14 1.58 -35.14 53.38
N LEU A 15 1.97 -36.37 53.03
CA LEU A 15 1.92 -37.58 53.85
C LEU A 15 0.65 -38.46 53.71
N PHE A 16 0.73 -39.40 52.78
CA PHE A 16 0.45 -40.80 53.14
C PHE A 16 1.34 -41.72 52.28
N CYS A 17 2.50 -42.02 52.87
CA CYS A 17 3.32 -43.13 52.49
C CYS A 17 2.92 -44.25 53.43
N SER A 18 2.65 -45.40 52.88
CA SER A 18 2.91 -46.70 53.43
C SER A 18 1.77 -47.70 53.19
N SER A 19 2.21 -48.86 52.76
CA SER A 19 1.55 -50.14 52.85
C SER A 19 0.39 -50.44 51.89
N VAL A 20 0.72 -50.87 50.67
CA VAL A 20 0.15 -52.18 50.21
C VAL A 20 1.27 -52.89 49.46
N GLY A 21 1.77 -53.85 50.16
CA GLY A 21 2.81 -54.73 49.71
C GLY A 21 2.37 -55.66 48.58
N CYS A 22 3.38 -56.18 47.99
CA CYS A 22 3.49 -57.44 47.30
C CYS A 22 2.24 -58.36 47.30
N GLN A 23 1.48 -58.24 46.23
CA GLN A 23 0.64 -59.36 45.78
C GLN A 23 0.11 -59.06 44.38
N LYS A 24 0.94 -59.15 43.36
CA LYS A 24 0.56 -59.39 41.96
C LYS A 24 1.76 -59.75 41.09
N PHE A 25 2.41 -60.81 41.54
CA PHE A 25 3.48 -61.42 40.73
C PHE A 25 3.12 -62.89 40.40
N ASN A 26 1.86 -63.18 40.06
CA ASN A 26 1.47 -64.48 39.58
C ASN A 26 0.27 -64.49 38.66
N LEU A 27 0.34 -63.67 37.55
CA LEU A 27 -0.65 -63.78 36.47
C LEU A 27 -0.02 -63.62 35.09
N LEU A 28 1.26 -63.95 34.96
CA LEU A 28 1.95 -64.03 33.68
C LEU A 28 2.34 -65.44 33.37
N ARG A 29 1.38 -66.34 33.31
CA ARG A 29 1.61 -67.69 32.79
C ARG A 29 0.38 -68.20 32.08
N SER A 30 0.25 -67.86 30.82
CA SER A 30 -0.38 -68.52 29.68
C SER A 30 -1.01 -67.55 28.72
N GLN A 31 -0.20 -66.75 28.09
CA GLN A 31 -0.60 -66.16 26.81
C GLN A 31 0.34 -66.68 25.72
N SER A 32 -0.22 -67.08 24.58
CA SER A 32 0.53 -67.61 23.44
C SER A 32 1.47 -66.52 22.93
N PRO A 33 2.62 -66.83 22.35
CA PRO A 33 3.60 -65.85 21.85
C PRO A 33 3.00 -64.84 20.84
N GLU A 34 2.02 -65.25 20.04
CA GLU A 34 1.31 -64.39 19.08
C GLU A 34 0.58 -63.19 19.72
N LYS A 35 0.00 -63.32 20.91
CA LYS A 35 -0.68 -62.25 21.61
C LYS A 35 0.27 -61.24 22.25
N GLN A 36 1.49 -61.64 22.55
CA GLN A 36 2.53 -60.75 23.08
C GLN A 36 3.15 -59.88 21.99
N ASP A 37 3.27 -60.40 20.77
CA ASP A 37 3.78 -59.63 19.62
C ASP A 37 2.77 -58.57 19.18
N ASP A 38 1.47 -58.87 19.14
CA ASP A 38 0.40 -57.95 18.85
C ASP A 38 0.29 -56.80 19.88
N GLU A 39 0.52 -57.10 21.16
CA GLU A 39 0.50 -56.10 22.25
C GLU A 39 1.75 -55.21 22.22
N ILE A 40 2.90 -55.74 21.82
CA ILE A 40 4.16 -54.98 21.64
C ILE A 40 4.07 -54.09 20.40
N GLU A 41 3.44 -54.55 19.33
CA GLU A 41 3.26 -53.75 18.11
C GLU A 41 2.26 -52.61 18.36
N SER A 42 1.15 -52.85 19.05
CA SER A 42 0.19 -51.82 19.46
C SER A 42 0.77 -50.77 20.40
N LEU A 43 1.70 -51.19 21.31
CA LEU A 43 2.42 -50.24 22.19
C LEU A 43 3.43 -49.39 21.42
N LYS A 44 4.10 -49.94 20.42
CA LYS A 44 5.02 -49.19 19.54
C LYS A 44 4.28 -48.19 18.67
N ASP A 45 3.12 -48.55 18.17
CA ASP A 45 2.29 -47.63 17.41
C ASP A 45 1.72 -46.50 18.28
N PHE A 46 1.33 -46.83 19.53
CA PHE A 46 0.88 -45.82 20.49
C PHE A 46 2.01 -44.90 20.98
N GLU A 47 3.23 -45.41 21.15
CA GLU A 47 4.41 -44.60 21.44
C GLU A 47 4.76 -43.67 20.23
N LYS A 48 4.68 -44.23 19.02
CA LYS A 48 4.91 -43.45 17.80
C LYS A 48 3.88 -42.35 17.56
N GLU A 49 2.62 -42.65 17.87
CA GLU A 49 1.53 -41.67 17.80
C GLU A 49 1.67 -40.58 18.89
N LYS A 50 2.14 -40.99 20.08
CA LYS A 50 2.41 -40.10 21.21
C LYS A 50 3.62 -39.18 20.92
N ASP A 51 4.69 -39.74 20.36
CA ASP A 51 5.87 -38.97 19.96
C ASP A 51 5.56 -38.04 18.82
N ALA A 52 4.74 -38.44 17.84
CA ALA A 52 4.26 -37.58 16.77
C ALA A 52 3.28 -36.47 17.27
N ALA A 53 2.49 -36.77 18.31
CA ALA A 53 1.63 -35.77 18.96
C ALA A 53 2.45 -34.78 19.80
N ILE A 54 3.46 -35.27 20.50
CA ILE A 54 4.42 -34.49 21.27
C ILE A 54 5.27 -33.62 20.32
N GLU A 55 5.73 -34.18 19.21
CA GLU A 55 6.46 -33.41 18.17
C GLU A 55 5.59 -32.31 17.54
N LYS A 56 4.30 -32.57 17.30
CA LYS A 56 3.33 -31.56 16.88
C LYS A 56 3.02 -30.50 17.96
N GLU A 57 3.03 -30.85 19.22
CA GLU A 57 2.78 -29.92 20.34
C GLU A 57 4.04 -29.10 20.67
N PHE A 58 5.24 -29.65 20.44
CA PHE A 58 6.53 -28.95 20.52
C PHE A 58 6.96 -28.26 19.21
N GLU A 59 6.28 -28.45 18.09
CA GLU A 59 6.28 -27.48 17.00
C GLU A 59 5.63 -26.19 17.54
N THR A 60 6.35 -25.52 18.42
CA THR A 60 6.09 -24.11 18.64
C THR A 60 6.11 -23.50 17.25
N LYS A 61 4.96 -23.08 16.76
CA LYS A 61 4.83 -22.19 15.59
C LYS A 61 5.62 -20.92 15.92
N VAL A 62 6.91 -20.98 15.75
CA VAL A 62 7.76 -19.78 15.75
C VAL A 62 7.43 -19.09 14.43
N GLU A 63 6.24 -18.48 14.40
CA GLU A 63 5.89 -17.58 13.31
C GLU A 63 6.90 -16.45 13.37
N THR A 64 7.70 -16.36 12.33
CA THR A 64 8.66 -15.24 12.20
C THR A 64 7.86 -13.94 12.16
N PRO A 65 8.01 -13.03 13.13
CA PRO A 65 7.24 -11.79 13.17
C PRO A 65 7.61 -10.93 11.98
N MET A 66 6.60 -10.54 11.21
CA MET A 66 6.72 -9.71 10.01
C MET A 66 6.45 -8.23 10.33
N ILE A 67 6.93 -7.31 9.51
CA ILE A 67 6.63 -5.87 9.68
C ILE A 67 5.12 -5.63 9.66
N GLY A 68 4.36 -6.38 8.87
CA GLY A 68 2.90 -6.29 8.80
C GLY A 68 2.17 -6.53 10.13
N ASP A 69 2.78 -7.27 11.07
CA ASP A 69 2.20 -7.54 12.39
C ASP A 69 2.27 -6.32 13.31
N TYR A 70 3.25 -5.44 13.08
CA TYR A 70 3.55 -4.27 13.91
C TYR A 70 3.03 -2.96 13.34
N ALA A 71 2.75 -2.91 12.03
CA ALA A 71 2.51 -1.66 11.35
C ALA A 71 1.39 -1.75 10.31
N SER A 72 0.79 -0.60 10.03
CA SER A 72 -0.14 -0.35 8.93
C SER A 72 0.45 0.69 7.97
N PHE A 73 -0.16 0.85 6.80
CA PHE A 73 0.26 1.84 5.81
C PHE A 73 -0.71 2.99 5.72
N ALA A 74 -0.19 4.20 5.56
CA ALA A 74 -0.95 5.44 5.42
C ALA A 74 -0.45 6.25 4.22
N GLY A 75 -1.26 7.21 3.78
CA GLY A 75 -0.94 8.04 2.62
C GLY A 75 -1.39 7.47 1.27
N LEU A 76 -2.21 6.41 1.29
CA LEU A 76 -2.73 5.71 0.10
C LEU A 76 -3.93 6.41 -0.55
N ASN A 77 -4.66 7.22 0.23
CA ASN A 77 -5.89 7.85 -0.23
C ASN A 77 -5.59 9.14 -0.98
N TYR A 78 -6.46 9.46 -1.95
CA TYR A 78 -6.49 10.80 -2.53
C TYR A 78 -6.78 11.85 -1.46
N VAL A 79 -6.17 13.03 -1.60
CA VAL A 79 -6.47 14.19 -0.74
C VAL A 79 -7.28 15.19 -1.54
N LEU A 80 -8.45 15.55 -1.02
CA LEU A 80 -9.28 16.58 -1.60
C LEU A 80 -8.64 17.95 -1.30
N LEU A 81 -8.27 18.64 -2.37
CA LEU A 81 -7.81 20.02 -2.31
C LEU A 81 -8.90 20.95 -2.81
N GLN A 82 -8.99 22.13 -2.20
CA GLN A 82 -9.92 23.18 -2.60
C GLN A 82 -9.21 24.53 -2.68
N GLY A 83 -9.74 25.37 -3.57
CA GLY A 83 -9.29 26.75 -3.74
C GLY A 83 -10.39 27.61 -4.35
N VAL A 84 -10.20 28.91 -4.28
CA VAL A 84 -11.05 29.90 -4.97
C VAL A 84 -10.13 30.70 -5.89
N GLY A 85 -10.47 30.76 -7.16
CA GLY A 85 -9.63 31.39 -8.18
C GLY A 85 -10.42 32.28 -9.13
N LEU A 86 -9.68 32.97 -9.99
CA LEU A 86 -10.23 33.81 -11.03
C LEU A 86 -9.90 33.24 -12.41
N VAL A 87 -10.91 33.04 -13.20
CA VAL A 87 -10.77 32.75 -14.65
C VAL A 87 -10.89 34.06 -15.41
N VAL A 88 -10.00 34.28 -16.36
CA VAL A 88 -9.93 35.49 -17.20
C VAL A 88 -10.02 35.16 -18.69
N GLY A 89 -10.31 36.13 -19.54
CA GLY A 89 -10.37 35.94 -21.00
C GLY A 89 -11.66 35.27 -21.45
N LEU A 90 -12.80 35.63 -20.86
CA LEU A 90 -14.10 35.02 -21.13
C LEU A 90 -14.92 35.72 -22.21
N ASP A 91 -14.37 36.75 -22.86
CA ASP A 91 -15.00 37.45 -23.98
C ASP A 91 -16.49 37.83 -23.75
N GLY A 92 -16.79 38.38 -22.59
CA GLY A 92 -18.15 38.81 -22.21
C GLY A 92 -19.07 37.72 -21.67
N THR A 93 -18.58 36.47 -21.46
CA THR A 93 -19.38 35.37 -20.87
C THR A 93 -19.19 35.20 -19.36
N GLY A 94 -18.30 35.98 -18.75
CA GLY A 94 -18.11 36.11 -17.32
C GLY A 94 -19.23 36.89 -16.63
N GLY A 95 -19.13 37.05 -15.31
CA GLY A 95 -20.18 37.70 -14.54
C GLY A 95 -19.75 38.17 -13.16
N ASP A 96 -20.64 38.99 -12.54
CA ASP A 96 -20.43 39.46 -11.16
C ASP A 96 -20.88 38.40 -10.14
N PRO A 97 -19.95 37.83 -9.37
CA PRO A 97 -20.30 36.85 -8.39
C PRO A 97 -21.10 37.48 -7.25
N PRO A 98 -22.14 36.80 -6.73
CA PRO A 98 -22.93 37.32 -5.63
C PRO A 98 -22.09 37.47 -4.36
N PRO A 99 -22.50 38.32 -3.41
CA PRO A 99 -21.87 38.41 -2.10
C PRO A 99 -21.81 37.04 -1.44
N SER A 100 -20.60 36.55 -1.20
CA SER A 100 -20.37 35.20 -0.66
C SER A 100 -19.01 35.13 0.00
N ALA A 101 -18.83 34.14 0.87
CA ALA A 101 -17.51 33.85 1.47
C ALA A 101 -16.43 33.58 0.43
N TYR A 102 -16.78 33.05 -0.73
CA TYR A 102 -15.82 32.84 -1.84
C TYR A 102 -15.33 34.15 -2.43
N ARG A 103 -16.24 35.12 -2.61
CA ARG A 103 -15.91 36.47 -3.10
C ARG A 103 -14.95 37.17 -2.13
N GLU A 104 -15.26 37.15 -0.83
CA GLU A 104 -14.39 37.74 0.19
C GLU A 104 -12.99 37.12 0.20
N VAL A 105 -12.91 35.77 0.17
CA VAL A 105 -11.62 35.04 0.14
C VAL A 105 -10.79 35.42 -1.08
N LEU A 106 -11.41 35.53 -2.26
CA LEU A 106 -10.71 35.90 -3.48
C LEU A 106 -10.28 37.39 -3.45
N ALA A 107 -11.15 38.28 -3.04
CA ALA A 107 -10.83 39.72 -2.91
C ALA A 107 -9.66 39.91 -1.91
N ASP A 108 -9.65 39.22 -0.81
CA ASP A 108 -8.54 39.27 0.18
C ASP A 108 -7.22 38.69 -0.38
N ASP A 109 -7.29 37.63 -1.18
CA ASP A 109 -6.10 37.11 -1.84
C ASP A 109 -5.56 38.12 -2.91
N MET A 110 -6.44 38.72 -3.65
CA MET A 110 -6.09 39.78 -4.64
C MET A 110 -5.45 41.00 -3.95
N ARG A 111 -6.00 41.45 -2.81
CA ARG A 111 -5.40 42.54 -2.02
C ARG A 111 -4.01 42.16 -1.50
N ARG A 112 -3.83 40.95 -1.01
CA ARG A 112 -2.51 40.46 -0.56
C ARG A 112 -1.48 40.40 -1.70
N ARG A 113 -1.93 40.20 -2.93
CA ARG A 113 -1.07 40.23 -4.11
C ARG A 113 -0.85 41.66 -4.68
N GLY A 114 -1.36 42.67 -4.00
CA GLY A 114 -1.13 44.08 -4.34
C GLY A 114 -2.15 44.66 -5.32
N ILE A 115 -3.28 44.03 -5.56
CA ILE A 115 -4.35 44.55 -6.39
C ILE A 115 -5.16 45.56 -5.56
N ALA A 116 -5.17 46.84 -5.98
CA ALA A 116 -5.78 47.93 -5.24
C ALA A 116 -7.31 47.85 -5.23
N ASP A 117 -7.91 47.47 -6.35
CA ASP A 117 -9.36 47.38 -6.50
C ASP A 117 -9.80 46.01 -7.08
N PRO A 118 -9.93 44.98 -6.20
CA PRO A 118 -10.43 43.68 -6.62
C PRO A 118 -11.87 43.71 -7.16
N GLU A 119 -12.69 44.60 -6.61
CA GLU A 119 -14.11 44.62 -6.93
C GLU A 119 -14.38 44.97 -8.39
N THR A 120 -13.63 45.88 -8.97
CA THR A 120 -13.71 46.23 -10.42
C THR A 120 -13.36 45.02 -11.29
N ILE A 121 -12.37 44.23 -10.92
CA ILE A 121 -11.99 43.01 -11.65
C ILE A 121 -13.08 41.94 -11.54
N LEU A 122 -13.62 41.72 -10.32
CA LEU A 122 -14.66 40.71 -10.08
C LEU A 122 -15.99 41.01 -10.79
N ARG A 123 -16.27 42.28 -11.12
CA ARG A 123 -17.47 42.69 -11.86
C ARG A 123 -17.28 42.71 -13.38
N SER A 124 -16.07 42.43 -13.84
CA SER A 124 -15.79 42.45 -15.28
C SER A 124 -16.49 41.28 -16.00
N PRO A 125 -17.15 41.51 -17.15
CA PRO A 125 -17.76 40.45 -17.94
C PRO A 125 -16.74 39.49 -18.57
N ASP A 126 -15.46 39.83 -18.54
CA ASP A 126 -14.38 39.01 -19.07
C ASP A 126 -13.74 38.10 -17.98
N THR A 127 -14.29 38.13 -16.76
CA THR A 127 -13.77 37.36 -15.63
C THR A 127 -14.88 36.59 -14.94
N ALA A 128 -14.52 35.48 -14.31
CA ALA A 128 -15.42 34.71 -13.47
C ALA A 128 -14.70 34.16 -12.20
N LEU A 129 -15.39 34.28 -11.07
CA LEU A 129 -14.99 33.61 -9.86
C LEU A 129 -15.28 32.10 -9.98
N VAL A 130 -14.31 31.28 -9.69
CA VAL A 130 -14.48 29.83 -9.71
C VAL A 130 -14.04 29.17 -8.41
N VAL A 131 -14.77 28.14 -8.01
CA VAL A 131 -14.37 27.20 -6.96
C VAL A 131 -13.63 26.04 -7.64
N ILE A 132 -12.45 25.76 -7.13
CA ILE A 132 -11.55 24.74 -7.64
C ILE A 132 -11.60 23.56 -6.70
N GLN A 133 -11.73 22.36 -7.25
CA GLN A 133 -11.61 21.08 -6.53
C GLN A 133 -10.62 20.20 -7.24
N ALA A 134 -9.80 19.47 -6.49
CA ALA A 134 -8.84 18.56 -7.04
C ALA A 134 -8.61 17.37 -6.11
N LEU A 135 -8.41 16.21 -6.71
CA LEU A 135 -8.02 14.99 -6.01
C LEU A 135 -6.52 14.76 -6.20
N MET A 136 -5.74 15.18 -5.22
CA MET A 136 -4.29 14.99 -5.22
C MET A 136 -3.94 13.51 -5.01
N PRO A 137 -3.27 12.84 -5.97
CA PRO A 137 -2.99 11.42 -5.88
C PRO A 137 -1.97 11.09 -4.76
N PRO A 138 -1.94 9.83 -4.28
CA PRO A 138 -0.86 9.36 -3.44
C PRO A 138 0.46 9.35 -4.20
N MET A 139 1.59 9.42 -3.48
CA MET A 139 2.97 9.38 -3.99
C MET A 139 3.37 10.49 -4.98
N ILE A 140 2.53 11.48 -5.21
CA ILE A 140 2.88 12.60 -6.09
C ILE A 140 4.13 13.32 -5.55
N ARG A 141 5.04 13.64 -6.45
CA ARG A 141 6.28 14.37 -6.14
C ARG A 141 6.09 15.88 -6.33
N LYS A 142 6.90 16.66 -5.67
CA LYS A 142 6.94 18.11 -5.88
C LYS A 142 7.20 18.44 -7.35
N GLY A 143 6.34 19.27 -7.94
CA GLY A 143 6.41 19.67 -9.34
C GLY A 143 5.64 18.76 -10.30
N GLU A 144 5.16 17.60 -9.86
CA GLU A 144 4.27 16.76 -10.69
C GLU A 144 2.88 17.40 -10.78
N SER A 145 2.25 17.17 -11.93
CA SER A 145 0.94 17.73 -12.26
C SER A 145 -0.18 16.72 -12.07
N PHE A 146 -1.39 17.22 -11.82
CA PHE A 146 -2.63 16.46 -11.74
C PHE A 146 -3.81 17.30 -12.21
N ASP A 147 -4.90 16.65 -12.58
CA ASP A 147 -6.09 17.33 -13.09
C ASP A 147 -6.86 18.05 -11.99
N ILE A 148 -7.51 19.15 -12.36
CA ILE A 148 -8.36 19.92 -11.46
C ILE A 148 -9.71 20.19 -12.12
N ASP A 149 -10.75 20.22 -11.29
CA ASP A 149 -12.09 20.60 -11.68
C ASP A 149 -12.37 22.03 -11.23
N VAL A 150 -12.99 22.81 -12.09
CA VAL A 150 -13.40 24.20 -11.82
C VAL A 150 -14.89 24.33 -12.03
N ARG A 151 -15.55 25.09 -11.17
CA ARG A 151 -16.97 25.37 -11.28
C ARG A 151 -17.28 26.79 -10.81
N VAL A 152 -18.23 27.39 -11.45
CA VAL A 152 -18.80 28.68 -11.02
C VAL A 152 -19.71 28.42 -9.81
N PRO A 153 -19.69 29.24 -8.73
CA PRO A 153 -20.62 29.14 -7.63
C PRO A 153 -22.08 29.34 -8.08
N GLU A 154 -23.00 28.79 -7.30
CA GLU A 154 -24.42 28.98 -7.52
C GLU A 154 -24.82 30.47 -7.36
N GLY A 155 -25.69 30.96 -8.24
CA GLY A 155 -26.15 32.34 -8.22
C GLY A 155 -25.22 33.33 -8.89
N ASP A 156 -24.12 32.91 -9.50
CA ASP A 156 -23.27 33.75 -10.34
C ASP A 156 -23.91 33.95 -11.71
N THR A 157 -23.68 35.10 -12.32
CA THR A 157 -24.22 35.47 -13.64
C THR A 157 -23.39 34.97 -14.81
N THR A 158 -22.25 34.34 -14.58
CA THR A 158 -21.37 33.73 -15.60
C THR A 158 -22.13 32.70 -16.42
N THR A 159 -22.07 32.83 -17.74
CA THR A 159 -22.78 31.95 -18.68
C THR A 159 -21.91 30.85 -19.25
N SER A 160 -20.59 31.08 -19.37
CA SER A 160 -19.65 30.09 -19.90
C SER A 160 -18.21 30.34 -19.42
N LEU A 161 -17.47 29.25 -19.20
CA LEU A 161 -16.02 29.27 -18.93
C LEU A 161 -15.19 28.97 -20.18
N ASN A 162 -15.80 28.87 -21.34
CA ASN A 162 -15.13 28.49 -22.58
C ASN A 162 -14.04 29.51 -22.96
N GLY A 163 -12.86 29.00 -23.33
CA GLY A 163 -11.72 29.84 -23.70
C GLY A 163 -11.02 30.53 -22.53
N GLY A 164 -11.57 30.45 -21.33
CA GLY A 164 -11.02 31.07 -20.14
C GLY A 164 -9.69 30.47 -19.67
N TRP A 165 -8.91 31.28 -18.98
CA TRP A 165 -7.64 30.90 -18.35
C TRP A 165 -7.72 31.10 -16.84
N LEU A 166 -7.48 30.06 -16.08
CA LEU A 166 -7.38 30.14 -14.61
C LEU A 166 -6.05 30.77 -14.22
N LEU A 167 -6.10 31.86 -13.46
CA LEU A 167 -4.92 32.47 -12.87
C LEU A 167 -4.36 31.63 -11.74
N GLU A 168 -3.05 31.80 -11.46
CA GLU A 168 -2.37 31.01 -10.42
C GLU A 168 -3.06 31.15 -9.07
N THR A 169 -3.55 30.03 -8.55
CA THR A 169 -4.34 29.93 -7.32
C THR A 169 -3.75 28.85 -6.40
N ASP A 170 -3.64 29.14 -5.13
CA ASP A 170 -3.21 28.18 -4.14
C ASP A 170 -4.33 27.19 -3.78
N LEU A 171 -4.01 25.90 -3.77
CA LEU A 171 -4.89 24.82 -3.35
C LEU A 171 -4.49 24.31 -1.97
N SER A 172 -5.44 24.32 -1.05
CA SER A 172 -5.27 23.84 0.33
C SER A 172 -6.13 22.62 0.61
N GLU A 173 -5.67 21.81 1.55
CA GLU A 173 -6.48 20.73 2.11
C GLU A 173 -7.69 21.32 2.80
N ALA A 174 -8.88 20.79 2.48
CA ALA A 174 -10.12 21.19 3.11
C ALA A 174 -10.56 20.13 4.12
N ALA A 175 -10.66 20.49 5.38
CA ALA A 175 -11.24 19.65 6.42
C ALA A 175 -12.59 20.22 6.82
N ILE A 176 -13.64 19.41 6.68
CA ILE A 176 -14.98 19.76 7.20
C ILE A 176 -15.03 19.30 8.66
N ILE A 177 -15.04 20.23 9.58
CA ILE A 177 -15.20 19.91 11.02
C ILE A 177 -16.65 20.20 11.42
N PRO A 178 -17.39 19.21 11.91
CA PRO A 178 -18.75 19.42 12.39
C PRO A 178 -18.79 20.56 13.43
N GLY A 179 -19.64 21.57 13.18
CA GLY A 179 -19.81 22.73 14.07
C GLY A 179 -18.79 23.87 13.89
N GLN A 180 -17.72 23.69 13.12
CA GLN A 180 -16.72 24.75 12.86
C GLN A 180 -16.60 25.13 11.38
N GLY A 181 -17.32 24.45 10.49
CA GLY A 181 -17.27 24.72 9.05
C GLY A 181 -16.05 24.13 8.36
N VAL A 182 -15.63 24.77 7.25
CA VAL A 182 -14.47 24.35 6.45
C VAL A 182 -13.22 25.04 6.99
N LEU A 183 -12.32 24.28 7.59
CA LEU A 183 -11.01 24.78 7.97
C LEU A 183 -10.05 24.62 6.80
N LYS A 184 -9.34 25.70 6.44
CA LYS A 184 -8.26 25.66 5.47
C LYS A 184 -6.99 25.07 6.11
N GLY A 185 -6.55 23.94 5.57
CA GLY A 185 -5.28 23.35 5.93
C GLY A 185 -4.09 24.01 5.21
N HIS A 186 -2.97 23.28 5.16
CA HIS A 186 -1.78 23.74 4.47
C HIS A 186 -1.97 23.80 2.96
N VAL A 187 -1.35 24.78 2.30
CA VAL A 187 -1.26 24.83 0.83
C VAL A 187 -0.35 23.71 0.34
N LEU A 188 -0.94 22.77 -0.40
CA LEU A 188 -0.24 21.59 -0.91
C LEU A 188 0.06 21.67 -2.41
N ALA A 189 -0.71 22.46 -3.17
CA ALA A 189 -0.54 22.60 -4.60
C ALA A 189 -0.88 24.01 -5.09
N ARG A 190 -0.59 24.29 -6.38
CA ARG A 190 -1.03 25.45 -7.12
C ARG A 190 -1.81 25.02 -8.35
N ALA A 191 -2.81 25.79 -8.73
CA ALA A 191 -3.65 25.57 -9.88
C ALA A 191 -3.48 26.71 -10.89
N LYS A 192 -3.35 26.39 -12.19
CA LYS A 192 -3.40 27.35 -13.31
C LYS A 192 -3.59 26.62 -14.62
N GLY A 193 -4.11 27.30 -15.61
CA GLY A 193 -4.15 26.78 -16.99
C GLY A 193 -5.43 27.06 -17.73
N PRO A 194 -5.54 26.59 -18.98
CA PRO A 194 -6.71 26.76 -19.83
C PRO A 194 -7.89 25.93 -19.35
N VAL A 195 -9.07 26.51 -19.28
CA VAL A 195 -10.28 25.79 -18.87
C VAL A 195 -10.88 25.08 -20.07
N MET A 196 -11.05 23.78 -19.98
CA MET A 196 -11.75 22.93 -20.94
C MET A 196 -13.16 22.66 -20.42
N ILE A 197 -14.16 23.03 -21.20
CA ILE A 197 -15.57 22.73 -20.92
C ILE A 197 -16.02 21.50 -21.71
N THR A 198 -16.98 20.76 -21.17
CA THR A 198 -17.61 19.66 -21.91
C THR A 198 -18.72 20.27 -22.78
N THR A 199 -18.51 20.28 -24.08
CA THR A 199 -19.57 20.58 -25.05
C THR A 199 -20.35 19.31 -25.29
N GLY A 200 -21.59 19.24 -24.77
CA GLY A 200 -22.51 18.12 -25.10
C GLY A 200 -22.89 18.22 -26.60
N GLU A 201 -22.60 17.17 -27.36
CA GLU A 201 -23.19 16.92 -28.66
C GLU A 201 -24.70 16.62 -28.52
N GLY A 202 -25.54 17.63 -28.45
CA GLY A 202 -26.98 17.40 -28.36
C GLY A 202 -27.75 18.74 -28.39
N LYS A 203 -28.88 18.75 -29.08
CA LYS A 203 -29.76 19.91 -29.29
C LYS A 203 -30.34 20.57 -28.03
N THR A 204 -29.95 20.15 -26.84
CA THR A 204 -30.34 20.78 -25.58
C THR A 204 -29.09 21.47 -24.99
N GLU A 205 -29.03 22.79 -25.14
CA GLU A 205 -28.04 23.64 -24.50
C GLU A 205 -28.17 23.52 -22.95
N ASN A 206 -27.49 22.56 -22.34
CA ASN A 206 -27.38 22.50 -20.89
C ASN A 206 -26.41 23.58 -20.42
N THR A 207 -26.95 24.75 -20.10
CA THR A 207 -26.21 25.89 -19.54
C THR A 207 -25.36 25.49 -18.35
N GLY A 208 -25.80 24.49 -17.55
CA GLY A 208 -25.07 23.95 -16.40
C GLY A 208 -23.75 23.25 -16.74
N LEU A 209 -23.54 22.81 -17.99
CA LEU A 209 -22.26 22.22 -18.43
C LEU A 209 -21.23 23.28 -18.81
N ARG A 210 -21.65 24.47 -19.24
CA ARG A 210 -20.75 25.54 -19.65
C ARG A 210 -20.09 26.27 -18.47
N VAL A 211 -20.68 26.18 -17.27
CA VAL A 211 -20.18 26.81 -16.04
C VAL A 211 -19.31 25.82 -15.20
N ARG A 212 -19.02 24.68 -15.79
CA ARG A 212 -18.09 23.67 -15.21
C ARG A 212 -17.03 23.34 -16.24
N GLY A 213 -15.81 23.18 -15.77
CA GLY A 213 -14.69 22.82 -16.62
C GLY A 213 -13.66 21.98 -15.91
N LYS A 214 -12.73 21.47 -16.68
CA LYS A 214 -11.57 20.72 -16.21
C LYS A 214 -10.30 21.37 -16.77
N ILE A 215 -9.24 21.38 -15.99
CA ILE A 215 -7.92 21.81 -16.44
C ILE A 215 -7.00 20.60 -16.32
N LEU A 216 -6.61 20.02 -17.45
CA LEU A 216 -5.75 18.85 -17.49
C LEU A 216 -4.32 19.24 -17.08
N GLY A 217 -3.78 18.54 -16.08
CA GLY A 217 -2.47 18.84 -15.54
C GLY A 217 -2.34 20.24 -14.91
N GLY A 218 -3.47 20.93 -14.63
CA GLY A 218 -3.47 22.30 -14.10
C GLY A 218 -3.06 22.42 -12.65
N GLY A 219 -3.14 21.37 -11.86
CA GLY A 219 -2.66 21.32 -10.48
C GLY A 219 -1.19 20.90 -10.43
N ILE A 220 -0.35 21.66 -9.73
CA ILE A 220 1.08 21.36 -9.55
C ILE A 220 1.37 21.19 -8.07
N SER A 221 1.90 20.03 -7.67
CA SER A 221 2.24 19.77 -6.28
C SER A 221 3.39 20.64 -5.77
N LYS A 222 3.25 21.22 -4.59
CA LYS A 222 4.29 22.00 -3.90
C LYS A 222 5.18 21.14 -3.01
N LYS A 223 4.74 19.92 -2.64
CA LYS A 223 5.43 19.03 -1.69
C LYS A 223 5.36 17.59 -2.16
N ASP A 224 6.36 16.81 -1.80
CA ASP A 224 6.31 15.37 -1.94
C ASP A 224 5.26 14.79 -0.99
N ARG A 225 4.50 13.83 -1.48
CA ARG A 225 3.50 13.10 -0.70
C ARG A 225 3.91 11.63 -0.58
N ASN A 226 4.93 11.40 0.26
CA ASN A 226 5.45 10.07 0.48
C ASN A 226 4.45 9.18 1.25
N LEU A 227 4.52 7.88 1.00
CA LEU A 227 3.82 6.89 1.80
C LEU A 227 4.37 6.86 3.23
N ARG A 228 3.60 6.32 4.15
CA ARG A 228 3.99 6.20 5.55
C ARG A 228 3.68 4.81 6.07
N VAL A 229 4.61 4.28 6.84
CA VAL A 229 4.40 3.12 7.69
C VAL A 229 4.08 3.63 9.08
N GLN A 230 2.96 3.22 9.62
CA GLN A 230 2.47 3.67 10.92
C GLN A 230 2.39 2.49 11.88
N LEU A 231 3.16 2.57 12.97
CA LEU A 231 3.17 1.54 13.99
C LEU A 231 1.82 1.53 14.73
N ARG A 232 1.35 0.32 15.03
CA ARG A 232 0.18 0.14 15.89
C ARG A 232 0.48 0.66 17.30
N SER A 233 -0.55 1.10 18.01
CA SER A 233 -0.43 1.75 19.34
C SER A 233 0.44 0.95 20.32
N ASP A 234 0.27 -0.36 20.35
CA ASP A 234 0.93 -1.28 21.29
C ASP A 234 2.43 -1.41 21.04
N PHE A 235 2.88 -1.01 19.83
CA PHE A 235 4.29 -1.11 19.41
C PHE A 235 4.97 0.25 19.23
N ARG A 236 4.31 1.34 19.65
CA ARG A 236 4.86 2.70 19.55
C ARG A 236 6.13 2.83 20.38
N SER A 237 7.25 3.10 19.71
CA SER A 237 8.53 3.33 20.33
C SER A 237 9.52 3.87 19.31
N VAL A 238 10.32 4.85 19.68
CA VAL A 238 11.43 5.38 18.85
C VAL A 238 12.40 4.26 18.45
N ARG A 239 12.65 3.31 19.36
CA ARG A 239 13.52 2.16 19.09
C ARG A 239 12.91 1.23 18.04
N GLN A 240 11.60 0.93 18.13
CA GLN A 240 10.90 0.05 17.18
C GLN A 240 10.80 0.73 15.81
N SER A 241 10.40 2.00 15.77
CA SER A 241 10.30 2.79 14.54
C SER A 241 11.64 2.80 13.78
N ARG A 242 12.76 3.08 14.47
CA ARG A 242 14.10 3.05 13.88
C ARG A 242 14.48 1.65 13.37
N ARG A 243 14.21 0.59 14.14
CA ARG A 243 14.52 -0.79 13.74
C ARG A 243 13.75 -1.21 12.49
N ILE A 244 12.46 -0.90 12.41
CA ILE A 244 11.64 -1.19 11.23
C ILE A 244 12.15 -0.40 10.03
N ALA A 245 12.43 0.91 10.18
CA ALA A 245 13.00 1.72 9.11
C ALA A 245 14.34 1.16 8.61
N THR A 246 15.21 0.71 9.52
CA THR A 246 16.47 0.05 9.16
C THR A 246 16.23 -1.24 8.37
N LYS A 247 15.31 -2.11 8.83
CA LYS A 247 14.99 -3.37 8.13
C LYS A 247 14.42 -3.13 6.73
N ILE A 248 13.54 -2.15 6.57
CA ILE A 248 13.06 -1.76 5.24
C ILE A 248 14.21 -1.22 4.39
N GLY A 249 15.08 -0.37 4.96
CA GLY A 249 16.21 0.22 4.27
C GLY A 249 17.34 -0.77 3.91
N GLU A 250 17.47 -1.89 4.63
CA GLU A 250 18.36 -3.00 4.26
C GLU A 250 17.89 -3.67 2.97
N ARG A 251 16.59 -3.81 2.77
CA ARG A 251 15.99 -4.43 1.58
C ARG A 251 15.78 -3.42 0.45
N PHE A 252 15.31 -2.20 0.77
CA PHE A 252 14.97 -1.16 -0.20
C PHE A 252 15.82 0.09 0.02
N PHE A 253 16.68 0.36 -0.96
CA PHE A 253 17.59 1.49 -0.97
C PHE A 253 17.80 2.01 -2.39
N ALA A 254 18.23 3.25 -2.51
CA ALA A 254 18.70 3.84 -3.76
C ALA A 254 20.15 4.27 -3.59
N TYR A 255 20.83 4.50 -4.69
CA TYR A 255 22.16 5.14 -4.68
C TYR A 255 21.99 6.64 -4.95
N ASN A 256 22.59 7.45 -4.11
CA ASN A 256 22.62 8.90 -4.33
C ASN A 256 23.63 9.26 -5.45
N ARG A 257 23.70 10.54 -5.82
CA ARG A 257 24.63 11.04 -6.85
C ARG A 257 26.10 10.76 -6.54
N SER A 258 26.45 10.51 -5.30
CA SER A 258 27.79 10.18 -4.83
C SER A 258 28.04 8.66 -4.78
N GLY A 259 27.12 7.82 -5.25
CA GLY A 259 27.20 6.36 -5.20
C GLY A 259 27.00 5.76 -3.80
N LEU A 260 26.59 6.55 -2.81
CA LEU A 260 26.30 6.05 -1.47
C LEU A 260 24.89 5.50 -1.38
N ARG A 261 24.76 4.39 -0.66
CA ARG A 261 23.47 3.75 -0.39
C ARG A 261 22.62 4.61 0.54
N GLU A 262 21.44 5.01 0.06
CA GLU A 262 20.45 5.76 0.82
C GLU A 262 19.21 4.88 1.08
N PRO A 263 18.83 4.62 2.35
CA PRO A 263 17.66 3.83 2.66
C PRO A 263 16.38 4.58 2.24
N LEU A 264 15.41 3.86 1.69
CA LEU A 264 14.13 4.43 1.26
C LEU A 264 13.11 4.57 2.39
N ALA A 265 13.45 4.14 3.61
CA ALA A 265 12.61 4.29 4.80
C ALA A 265 13.34 5.13 5.85
N LYS A 266 12.63 6.13 6.42
CA LYS A 266 13.16 7.03 7.44
C LYS A 266 12.18 7.18 8.60
N ALA A 267 12.59 6.80 9.81
CA ALA A 267 11.78 7.05 11.01
C ALA A 267 11.69 8.55 11.29
N LEU A 268 10.45 9.08 11.29
CA LEU A 268 10.17 10.49 11.61
C LEU A 268 9.81 10.67 13.07
N THR A 269 8.99 9.78 13.63
CA THR A 269 8.54 9.81 15.02
C THR A 269 8.60 8.40 15.63
N ASP A 270 8.15 8.27 16.86
CA ASP A 270 7.99 6.98 17.55
C ASP A 270 6.95 6.05 16.90
N GLN A 271 6.08 6.60 16.05
CA GLN A 271 4.98 5.90 15.40
C GLN A 271 5.08 5.93 13.87
N THR A 272 5.67 6.96 13.27
CA THR A 272 5.60 7.21 11.84
C THR A 272 6.95 7.03 11.17
N ILE A 273 6.99 6.23 10.11
CA ILE A 273 8.14 6.03 9.24
C ILE A 273 7.75 6.53 7.86
N GLU A 274 8.49 7.45 7.30
CA GLU A 274 8.35 7.88 5.91
C GLU A 274 8.91 6.82 4.97
N LEU A 275 8.20 6.56 3.88
CA LEU A 275 8.54 5.55 2.91
C LEU A 275 8.58 6.14 1.50
N LYS A 276 9.75 6.17 0.89
CA LYS A 276 9.91 6.47 -0.53
C LYS A 276 9.73 5.19 -1.34
N VAL A 277 9.01 5.27 -2.44
CA VAL A 277 8.82 4.11 -3.31
C VAL A 277 10.01 3.97 -4.24
N LEU A 278 10.52 2.75 -4.38
CA LEU A 278 11.57 2.41 -5.35
C LEU A 278 11.00 2.52 -6.77
N ASP A 279 11.77 3.04 -7.72
CA ASP A 279 11.28 3.31 -9.08
C ASP A 279 10.73 2.06 -9.77
N THR A 280 11.30 0.87 -9.53
CA THR A 280 10.78 -0.41 -10.04
C THR A 280 9.37 -0.76 -9.55
N TYR A 281 8.92 -0.19 -8.42
CA TYR A 281 7.58 -0.41 -7.88
C TYR A 281 6.64 0.78 -8.09
N LYS A 282 7.06 1.81 -8.83
CA LYS A 282 6.27 3.04 -8.99
C LYS A 282 4.88 2.76 -9.57
N ASP A 283 4.81 1.91 -10.57
CA ASP A 283 3.56 1.56 -11.25
C ASP A 283 2.74 0.48 -10.53
N ASN A 284 3.35 -0.18 -9.53
CA ASN A 284 2.69 -1.20 -8.70
C ASN A 284 3.07 -1.03 -7.21
N PHE A 285 2.80 0.14 -6.66
CA PHE A 285 3.08 0.40 -5.24
C PHE A 285 2.26 -0.50 -4.28
N PRO A 286 1.08 -1.05 -4.60
CA PRO A 286 0.42 -2.01 -3.74
C PRO A 286 1.29 -3.24 -3.47
N ARG A 287 1.96 -3.76 -4.51
CA ARG A 287 2.90 -4.88 -4.35
C ARG A 287 4.09 -4.49 -3.46
N TYR A 288 4.65 -3.29 -3.65
CA TYR A 288 5.72 -2.79 -2.79
C TYR A 288 5.36 -2.85 -1.31
N LEU A 289 4.13 -2.43 -0.97
CA LEU A 289 3.64 -2.48 0.40
C LEU A 289 3.42 -3.90 0.89
N GLN A 290 2.92 -4.80 0.03
CA GLN A 290 2.79 -6.23 0.37
C GLN A 290 4.16 -6.86 0.66
N VAL A 291 5.17 -6.56 -0.14
CA VAL A 291 6.54 -7.05 0.10
C VAL A 291 7.09 -6.51 1.42
N ILE A 292 6.91 -5.20 1.70
CA ILE A 292 7.34 -4.63 3.00
C ILE A 292 6.63 -5.29 4.18
N ARG A 293 5.34 -5.60 4.07
CA ARG A 293 4.61 -6.33 5.12
C ARG A 293 5.24 -7.68 5.44
N ASN A 294 5.80 -8.33 4.42
CA ASN A 294 6.41 -9.66 4.49
C ASN A 294 7.92 -9.64 4.82
N ILE A 295 8.52 -8.48 5.13
CA ILE A 295 9.88 -8.41 5.64
C ILE A 295 9.90 -8.89 7.09
N ALA A 296 10.77 -9.85 7.40
CA ALA A 296 10.99 -10.33 8.76
C ALA A 296 11.57 -9.21 9.65
N PHE A 297 10.92 -8.95 10.77
CA PHE A 297 11.34 -7.90 11.70
C PHE A 297 12.45 -8.36 12.64
N ARG A 298 12.37 -9.61 13.13
CA ARG A 298 13.36 -10.22 14.03
C ARG A 298 13.59 -11.64 13.60
N GLU A 299 14.69 -11.89 12.94
CA GLU A 299 15.01 -13.22 12.42
C GLU A 299 16.52 -13.47 12.53
N SER A 300 16.91 -14.62 13.03
CA SER A 300 18.29 -15.09 12.98
C SER A 300 18.59 -15.70 11.59
N ASN A 301 19.86 -15.81 11.22
CA ASN A 301 20.24 -16.44 9.95
C ASN A 301 19.75 -17.90 9.88
N VAL A 302 19.79 -18.63 11.01
CA VAL A 302 19.29 -20.02 11.09
C VAL A 302 17.77 -20.06 10.85
N ALA A 303 17.00 -19.23 11.54
CA ALA A 303 15.54 -19.14 11.35
C ALA A 303 15.18 -18.74 9.91
N LYS A 304 15.97 -17.85 9.29
CA LYS A 304 15.81 -17.48 7.88
C LYS A 304 15.97 -18.68 6.95
N HIS A 305 17.00 -19.51 7.14
CA HIS A 305 17.17 -20.71 6.33
C HIS A 305 16.03 -21.71 6.49
N VAL A 306 15.60 -21.97 7.71
CA VAL A 306 14.44 -22.84 7.98
C VAL A 306 13.19 -22.30 7.29
N ARG A 307 12.94 -20.99 7.38
CA ARG A 307 11.82 -20.35 6.70
C ARG A 307 11.93 -20.46 5.18
N MET A 308 13.12 -20.30 4.60
CA MET A 308 13.33 -20.42 3.16
C MET A 308 13.01 -21.84 2.66
N GLU A 309 13.37 -22.89 3.38
CA GLU A 309 12.99 -24.27 3.02
C GLU A 309 11.47 -24.49 3.10
N LYS A 310 10.83 -23.95 4.13
CA LYS A 310 9.35 -23.97 4.23
C LYS A 310 8.70 -23.23 3.06
N LEU A 311 9.20 -22.02 2.73
CA LEU A 311 8.69 -21.22 1.62
C LEU A 311 8.89 -21.90 0.25
N LYS A 312 9.94 -22.68 0.10
CA LYS A 312 10.18 -23.49 -1.10
C LYS A 312 9.05 -24.50 -1.34
N THR A 313 8.61 -25.20 -0.27
CA THR A 313 7.48 -26.13 -0.36
C THR A 313 6.17 -25.37 -0.61
N GLN A 314 5.94 -24.27 0.09
CA GLN A 314 4.75 -23.44 -0.06
C GLN A 314 4.65 -22.76 -1.43
N LEU A 315 5.79 -22.45 -2.07
CA LEU A 315 5.80 -21.87 -3.42
C LEU A 315 5.26 -22.84 -4.47
N LEU A 316 5.48 -24.14 -4.28
CA LEU A 316 5.05 -25.17 -5.22
C LEU A 316 3.60 -25.63 -5.00
N ASP A 317 2.92 -25.12 -3.98
CA ASP A 317 1.52 -25.36 -3.70
C ASP A 317 0.68 -24.17 -4.21
N PRO A 318 -0.26 -24.34 -5.17
CA PRO A 318 -1.06 -23.26 -5.74
C PRO A 318 -1.79 -22.42 -4.70
N ASP A 319 -2.28 -23.01 -3.61
CA ASP A 319 -3.03 -22.31 -2.56
C ASP A 319 -2.16 -21.33 -1.75
N THR A 320 -0.86 -21.59 -1.66
CA THR A 320 0.08 -20.80 -0.86
C THR A 320 1.15 -20.06 -1.68
N ALA A 321 1.21 -20.31 -3.00
CA ALA A 321 2.25 -19.80 -3.90
C ALA A 321 2.38 -18.27 -3.89
N GLU A 322 1.27 -17.54 -3.91
CA GLU A 322 1.28 -16.06 -3.89
C GLU A 322 1.95 -15.52 -2.62
N SER A 323 1.52 -16.02 -1.46
CA SER A 323 2.09 -15.61 -0.17
C SER A 323 3.56 -15.98 -0.04
N ALA A 324 3.93 -17.18 -0.49
CA ALA A 324 5.31 -17.64 -0.50
C ALA A 324 6.20 -16.81 -1.43
N ALA A 325 5.74 -16.49 -2.62
CA ALA A 325 6.46 -15.65 -3.57
C ALA A 325 6.71 -14.24 -3.03
N LEU A 326 5.71 -13.61 -2.37
CA LEU A 326 5.87 -12.32 -1.73
C LEU A 326 6.89 -12.34 -0.59
N GLN A 327 6.89 -13.39 0.23
CA GLN A 327 7.87 -13.55 1.30
C GLN A 327 9.29 -13.80 0.76
N LEU A 328 9.42 -14.58 -0.31
CA LEU A 328 10.69 -14.81 -1.00
C LEU A 328 11.22 -13.52 -1.64
N GLU A 329 10.36 -12.72 -2.26
CA GLU A 329 10.70 -11.40 -2.79
C GLU A 329 11.15 -10.44 -1.67
N ALA A 330 10.52 -10.51 -0.50
CA ALA A 330 10.92 -9.73 0.67
C ALA A 330 12.30 -10.14 1.22
N ILE A 331 12.68 -11.41 1.12
CA ILE A 331 14.05 -11.88 1.44
C ILE A 331 15.06 -11.29 0.44
N GLY A 332 14.69 -11.22 -0.84
CA GLY A 332 15.53 -10.64 -1.89
C GLY A 332 16.39 -11.66 -2.63
N ASN A 333 17.61 -11.26 -3.00
CA ASN A 333 18.46 -12.02 -3.92
C ASN A 333 18.79 -13.46 -3.44
N GLU A 334 18.82 -13.71 -2.15
CA GLU A 334 19.07 -15.04 -1.60
C GLU A 334 17.95 -16.04 -1.93
N ALA A 335 16.74 -15.55 -2.21
CA ALA A 335 15.58 -16.38 -2.55
C ALA A 335 15.48 -16.71 -4.06
N ILE A 336 16.30 -16.08 -4.92
CA ILE A 336 16.27 -16.32 -6.38
C ILE A 336 16.36 -17.81 -6.75
N PRO A 337 17.24 -18.62 -6.17
CA PRO A 337 17.31 -20.05 -6.51
C PRO A 337 16.01 -20.80 -6.24
N ILE A 338 15.30 -20.44 -5.17
CA ILE A 338 14.00 -21.04 -4.82
C ILE A 338 12.93 -20.60 -5.84
N LEU A 339 12.84 -19.30 -6.13
CA LEU A 339 11.90 -18.77 -7.12
C LEU A 339 12.08 -19.40 -8.50
N ARG A 340 13.30 -19.68 -8.91
CA ARG A 340 13.60 -20.41 -10.16
C ARG A 340 12.98 -21.81 -10.23
N THR A 341 12.78 -22.47 -9.10
CA THR A 341 12.09 -23.77 -9.10
C THR A 341 10.61 -23.63 -9.45
N GLY A 342 9.99 -22.51 -9.02
CA GLY A 342 8.60 -22.21 -9.34
C GLY A 342 8.37 -21.94 -10.84
N LEU A 343 9.34 -21.39 -11.58
CA LEU A 343 9.21 -21.21 -13.04
C LEU A 343 9.02 -22.50 -13.83
N LYS A 344 9.45 -23.64 -13.28
CA LYS A 344 9.35 -24.95 -13.93
C LYS A 344 8.11 -25.75 -13.52
N HIS A 345 7.26 -25.18 -12.68
CA HIS A 345 6.09 -25.86 -12.17
C HIS A 345 5.01 -25.98 -13.25
N PRO A 346 4.25 -27.12 -13.32
CA PRO A 346 3.20 -27.31 -14.31
C PRO A 346 2.00 -26.37 -14.14
N ASP A 347 1.74 -25.91 -12.93
CA ASP A 347 0.63 -24.99 -12.61
C ASP A 347 0.97 -23.54 -12.99
N ASP A 348 0.05 -22.89 -13.73
CA ASP A 348 0.25 -21.53 -14.27
C ASP A 348 0.28 -20.46 -13.17
N PHE A 349 -0.48 -20.64 -12.10
CA PHE A 349 -0.50 -19.69 -10.99
C PHE A 349 0.81 -19.69 -10.20
N VAL A 350 1.39 -20.87 -9.99
CA VAL A 350 2.72 -21.02 -9.38
C VAL A 350 3.79 -20.38 -10.25
N ARG A 351 3.80 -20.70 -11.55
CA ARG A 351 4.78 -20.10 -12.50
C ARG A 351 4.66 -18.59 -12.53
N PHE A 352 3.44 -18.07 -12.60
CA PHE A 352 3.17 -16.64 -12.63
C PHE A 352 3.68 -15.93 -11.37
N ASN A 353 3.34 -16.42 -10.17
CA ASN A 353 3.79 -15.79 -8.92
C ASN A 353 5.32 -15.81 -8.77
N ALA A 354 5.96 -16.91 -9.13
CA ALA A 354 7.42 -17.01 -9.15
C ALA A 354 8.06 -16.04 -10.15
N ALA A 355 7.49 -15.95 -11.37
CA ALA A 355 7.97 -15.04 -12.41
C ALA A 355 7.81 -13.56 -12.00
N VAL A 356 6.69 -13.17 -11.43
CA VAL A 356 6.48 -11.79 -10.95
C VAL A 356 7.51 -11.45 -9.88
N ALA A 357 7.74 -12.32 -8.89
CA ALA A 357 8.75 -12.08 -7.85
C ALA A 357 10.16 -11.94 -8.43
N LEU A 358 10.52 -12.78 -9.40
CA LEU A 358 11.82 -12.70 -10.09
C LEU A 358 11.98 -11.41 -10.90
N ALA A 359 10.93 -10.94 -11.57
CA ALA A 359 10.95 -9.69 -12.31
C ALA A 359 11.25 -8.49 -11.39
N TYR A 360 10.59 -8.40 -10.24
CA TYR A 360 10.87 -7.36 -9.24
C TYR A 360 12.25 -7.52 -8.56
N LEU A 361 12.88 -8.68 -8.69
CA LEU A 361 14.29 -8.91 -8.33
C LEU A 361 15.25 -8.66 -9.50
N GLY A 362 14.76 -8.16 -10.65
CA GLY A 362 15.58 -7.82 -11.82
C GLY A 362 16.11 -9.03 -12.59
N GLN A 363 15.40 -10.18 -12.53
CA GLN A 363 15.84 -11.40 -13.21
C GLN A 363 15.14 -11.56 -14.55
N ALA A 364 15.88 -11.47 -15.66
CA ALA A 364 15.37 -11.60 -17.02
C ALA A 364 14.75 -12.99 -17.32
N GLU A 365 15.13 -14.01 -16.57
CA GLU A 365 14.58 -15.38 -16.69
C GLU A 365 13.04 -15.45 -16.52
N ALA A 366 12.44 -14.40 -15.93
CA ALA A 366 10.98 -14.28 -15.76
C ALA A 366 10.25 -13.90 -17.05
N ILE A 367 10.94 -13.33 -18.05
CA ILE A 367 10.33 -12.74 -19.25
C ILE A 367 9.43 -13.74 -20.01
N PRO A 368 9.86 -14.97 -20.33
CA PRO A 368 9.02 -15.90 -21.09
C PRO A 368 7.72 -16.26 -20.34
N ALA A 369 7.83 -16.56 -19.05
CA ALA A 369 6.67 -16.95 -18.24
C ALA A 369 5.66 -15.80 -18.07
N LEU A 370 6.15 -14.55 -17.91
CA LEU A 370 5.28 -13.37 -17.85
C LEU A 370 4.64 -13.06 -19.21
N GLY A 371 5.35 -13.25 -20.30
CA GLY A 371 4.81 -13.13 -21.66
C GLY A 371 3.68 -14.12 -21.93
N GLU A 372 3.88 -15.38 -21.57
CA GLU A 372 2.87 -16.42 -21.66
C GLU A 372 1.62 -16.09 -20.83
N ALA A 373 1.82 -15.68 -19.58
CA ALA A 373 0.72 -15.27 -18.69
C ALA A 373 -0.04 -14.04 -19.23
N ALA A 374 0.64 -13.07 -19.83
CA ALA A 374 0.01 -11.89 -20.41
C ALA A 374 -0.88 -12.22 -21.63
N ILE A 375 -0.52 -13.24 -22.40
CA ILE A 375 -1.28 -13.70 -23.57
C ILE A 375 -2.47 -14.55 -23.14
N ASN A 376 -2.20 -15.58 -22.36
CA ASN A 376 -3.16 -16.67 -22.11
C ASN A 376 -4.18 -16.31 -21.02
N GLU A 377 -3.77 -15.53 -19.98
CA GLU A 377 -4.59 -15.31 -18.81
C GLU A 377 -4.98 -13.83 -18.64
N ARG A 378 -6.25 -13.52 -18.93
CA ARG A 378 -6.77 -12.13 -18.81
C ARG A 378 -6.60 -11.56 -17.39
N ALA A 379 -6.77 -12.39 -16.36
CA ALA A 379 -6.65 -11.98 -14.96
C ALA A 379 -5.21 -11.56 -14.60
N PHE A 380 -4.21 -12.19 -15.20
CA PHE A 380 -2.80 -11.93 -14.90
C PHE A 380 -2.18 -10.82 -15.77
N ARG A 381 -2.84 -10.49 -16.89
CA ARG A 381 -2.28 -9.58 -17.91
C ARG A 381 -1.76 -8.28 -17.37
N VAL A 382 -2.53 -7.57 -16.55
CA VAL A 382 -2.13 -6.26 -16.00
C VAL A 382 -0.90 -6.40 -15.10
N TYR A 383 -0.89 -7.41 -14.27
CA TYR A 383 0.22 -7.66 -13.33
C TYR A 383 1.48 -8.16 -14.06
N ALA A 384 1.32 -9.00 -15.09
CA ALA A 384 2.42 -9.46 -15.92
C ALA A 384 3.07 -8.30 -16.69
N LEU A 385 2.26 -7.41 -17.29
CA LEU A 385 2.78 -6.23 -17.98
C LEU A 385 3.49 -5.26 -17.02
N ALA A 386 2.93 -5.05 -15.83
CA ALA A 386 3.57 -4.24 -14.79
C ALA A 386 4.89 -4.85 -14.31
N ALA A 387 4.99 -6.18 -14.22
CA ALA A 387 6.23 -6.85 -13.86
C ALA A 387 7.27 -6.80 -15.01
N LEU A 388 6.84 -7.01 -16.25
CA LEU A 388 7.70 -6.89 -17.42
C LEU A 388 8.30 -5.48 -17.56
N SER A 389 7.53 -4.42 -17.26
CA SER A 389 8.02 -3.04 -17.33
C SER A 389 9.16 -2.74 -16.33
N THR A 390 9.40 -3.61 -15.34
CA THR A 390 10.49 -3.45 -14.36
C THR A 390 11.83 -4.01 -14.85
N ILE A 391 11.82 -4.83 -15.90
CA ILE A 391 13.01 -5.47 -16.47
C ILE A 391 13.50 -4.64 -17.65
N ASP A 392 14.63 -3.98 -17.48
CA ASP A 392 15.28 -3.22 -18.56
C ASP A 392 16.19 -4.15 -19.38
N ASP A 393 15.55 -4.93 -20.26
CA ASP A 393 16.22 -5.88 -21.16
C ASP A 393 15.66 -5.77 -22.59
N ALA A 394 16.50 -6.01 -23.58
CA ALA A 394 16.11 -5.97 -25.00
C ALA A 394 15.01 -6.98 -25.33
N GLU A 395 15.06 -8.17 -24.74
CA GLU A 395 14.04 -9.21 -24.90
C GLU A 395 12.66 -8.73 -24.41
N THR A 396 12.62 -8.03 -23.26
CA THR A 396 11.39 -7.42 -22.74
C THR A 396 10.80 -6.41 -23.74
N HIS A 397 11.61 -5.54 -24.31
CA HIS A 397 11.15 -4.56 -25.29
C HIS A 397 10.58 -5.22 -26.55
N LEU A 398 11.21 -6.27 -27.04
CA LEU A 398 10.74 -7.03 -28.20
C LEU A 398 9.42 -7.72 -27.88
N LEU A 399 9.33 -8.37 -26.72
CA LEU A 399 8.10 -9.04 -26.26
C LEU A 399 6.94 -8.06 -26.12
N LEU A 400 7.15 -6.93 -25.45
CA LEU A 400 6.10 -5.89 -25.26
C LEU A 400 5.62 -5.32 -26.61
N ARG A 401 6.53 -5.09 -27.56
CA ARG A 401 6.19 -4.70 -28.93
C ARG A 401 5.34 -5.76 -29.64
N ASP A 402 5.70 -7.03 -29.51
CA ASP A 402 4.98 -8.13 -30.16
C ASP A 402 3.59 -8.33 -29.53
N LEU A 403 3.46 -8.13 -28.19
CA LEU A 403 2.18 -8.12 -27.49
C LEU A 403 1.24 -6.99 -27.96
N THR A 404 1.76 -5.82 -28.33
CA THR A 404 0.92 -4.74 -28.89
C THR A 404 0.39 -5.07 -30.29
N ASN A 405 1.07 -5.92 -31.02
CA ASN A 405 0.68 -6.35 -32.36
C ASN A 405 -0.16 -7.64 -32.34
N ALA A 406 -0.26 -8.32 -31.22
CA ALA A 406 -1.11 -9.51 -31.04
C ALA A 406 -2.59 -9.11 -31.16
N LYS A 407 -3.32 -9.77 -32.02
CA LYS A 407 -4.78 -9.58 -32.10
C LYS A 407 -5.41 -10.12 -30.81
N PRO A 408 -6.40 -9.39 -30.25
CA PRO A 408 -7.12 -9.82 -29.03
C PRO A 408 -7.90 -11.12 -29.23
#